data_ddd8d570259f67c32d235b095995288a
#
_entry.id   ddd8d570259f67c32d235b095995288a
#
_cell.length_a   1.000
_cell.length_b   1.000
_cell.length_c   1.000
_cell.angle_alpha   90.00
_cell.angle_beta   90.00
_cell.angle_gamma   90.00
#
_symmetry.space_group_name_H-M   'P 1'
#
loop_
_entity.id
_entity.type
_entity.pdbx_description
1 polymer ?
#
loop_
_entity_poly.entity_id
_entity_poly.type
_entity_poly.pdbx_seq_one_letter_code
_entity_poly.pdbx_strand_id
1 'polypeptide(L)'
;MINKLNKVFKNKLSNTGSIFVKYSNAYKVNAALMAAISIHETGNGSSSLCKNKNNFFGMKGMSFGSVDEGIKRGISNLSRNYIHTGRKTLESIRDKYAPLYDSPLNKDWVPGVGKFYKQITGSTYSSNNAGTGVGSNEEAEKNLKDTTYQVQNNNNANTSTNNNSKVNKVIQEAKNQLGKPYARGGNGPKSFDCSGLMVWAFKRGAGINLPRVSADQSKDSRGKLLCNINDVKAGDLVFFAYNKGKGNVHHVGLYIGNDKFIHAPQTGDVVKISSLSGRQNKNHDFARARRFF
;
A
#
# COMPACT_ATOMS: atom_id res chain seq x y z
N MET A 1 -8.46 -7.59 6.54
CA MET A 1 -7.28 -8.42 6.19
C MET A 1 -5.96 -7.63 6.30
N ILE A 2 -5.82 -6.46 5.71
CA ILE A 2 -4.58 -5.65 5.73
C ILE A 2 -3.99 -5.50 7.14
N ASN A 3 -4.80 -5.08 8.13
CA ASN A 3 -4.34 -4.91 9.51
C ASN A 3 -3.87 -6.22 10.16
N LYS A 4 -4.53 -7.35 9.85
CA LYS A 4 -4.10 -8.68 10.34
C LYS A 4 -2.73 -9.06 9.78
N LEU A 5 -2.49 -8.82 8.48
CA LEU A 5 -1.21 -9.07 7.84
C LEU A 5 -0.10 -8.20 8.42
N ASN A 6 -0.33 -6.89 8.51
CA ASN A 6 0.67 -5.95 9.03
C ASN A 6 1.03 -6.20 10.50
N LYS A 7 0.12 -6.79 11.29
CA LYS A 7 0.41 -7.20 12.68
C LYS A 7 1.39 -8.37 12.77
N VAL A 8 1.40 -9.25 11.78
CA VAL A 8 2.25 -10.47 11.75
C VAL A 8 3.54 -10.25 10.96
N PHE A 9 3.50 -9.43 9.92
CA PHE A 9 4.64 -9.15 9.04
C PHE A 9 5.77 -8.43 9.78
N LYS A 10 7.01 -8.86 9.51
CA LYS A 10 8.26 -8.29 10.06
C LYS A 10 9.25 -8.01 8.93
N ASN A 11 10.34 -7.34 9.29
CA ASN A 11 11.45 -7.07 8.38
C ASN A 11 10.96 -6.47 7.03
N LYS A 12 11.41 -6.99 5.91
CA LYS A 12 11.05 -6.47 4.58
C LYS A 12 9.58 -6.72 4.19
N LEU A 13 8.85 -7.59 4.92
CA LEU A 13 7.41 -7.76 4.78
C LEU A 13 6.60 -6.69 5.53
N SER A 14 7.20 -5.96 6.47
CA SER A 14 6.50 -4.93 7.25
C SER A 14 5.75 -3.95 6.34
N ASN A 15 4.49 -3.66 6.69
CA ASN A 15 3.61 -2.73 5.98
C ASN A 15 3.25 -3.10 4.53
N THR A 16 3.53 -4.35 4.09
CA THR A 16 3.18 -4.82 2.74
C THR A 16 1.78 -5.44 2.64
N GLY A 17 1.03 -5.49 3.73
CA GLY A 17 -0.29 -6.14 3.78
C GLY A 17 -1.27 -5.65 2.72
N SER A 18 -1.24 -4.36 2.36
CA SER A 18 -2.07 -3.80 1.28
C SER A 18 -1.69 -4.36 -0.10
N ILE A 19 -0.39 -4.59 -0.35
CA ILE A 19 0.10 -5.15 -1.61
C ILE A 19 -0.35 -6.61 -1.73
N PHE A 20 -0.24 -7.40 -0.64
CA PHE A 20 -0.75 -8.76 -0.61
C PHE A 20 -2.25 -8.83 -0.89
N VAL A 21 -3.06 -8.02 -0.22
CA VAL A 21 -4.53 -7.99 -0.43
C VAL A 21 -4.87 -7.56 -1.85
N LYS A 22 -4.23 -6.51 -2.37
CA LYS A 22 -4.43 -6.01 -3.75
C LYS A 22 -4.25 -7.13 -4.77
N TYR A 23 -3.10 -7.79 -4.76
CA TYR A 23 -2.82 -8.82 -5.76
C TYR A 23 -3.55 -10.14 -5.48
N SER A 24 -3.81 -10.50 -4.22
CA SER A 24 -4.61 -11.67 -3.93
C SER A 24 -6.04 -11.55 -4.45
N ASN A 25 -6.64 -10.37 -4.35
CA ASN A 25 -7.97 -10.11 -4.93
C ASN A 25 -7.93 -10.18 -6.46
N ALA A 26 -6.96 -9.53 -7.11
CA ALA A 26 -6.82 -9.54 -8.55
C ALA A 26 -6.61 -10.95 -9.12
N TYR A 27 -5.79 -11.73 -8.44
CA TYR A 27 -5.47 -13.11 -8.82
C TYR A 27 -6.45 -14.15 -8.23
N LYS A 28 -7.54 -13.71 -7.56
CA LYS A 28 -8.59 -14.55 -6.96
C LYS A 28 -8.07 -15.65 -6.05
N VAL A 29 -7.12 -15.31 -5.18
CA VAL A 29 -6.53 -16.23 -4.19
C VAL A 29 -6.64 -15.67 -2.78
N ASN A 30 -6.52 -16.53 -1.78
CA ASN A 30 -6.60 -16.14 -0.37
C ASN A 30 -5.36 -15.35 0.06
N ALA A 31 -5.54 -14.11 0.49
CA ALA A 31 -4.45 -13.24 0.90
C ALA A 31 -3.69 -13.75 2.15
N ALA A 32 -4.38 -14.42 3.09
CA ALA A 32 -3.73 -15.00 4.26
C ALA A 32 -2.89 -16.23 3.90
N LEU A 33 -3.32 -17.04 2.92
CA LEU A 33 -2.52 -18.15 2.39
C LEU A 33 -1.26 -17.62 1.69
N MET A 34 -1.39 -16.63 0.82
CA MET A 34 -0.23 -16.01 0.14
C MET A 34 0.77 -15.43 1.13
N ALA A 35 0.27 -14.76 2.17
CA ALA A 35 1.10 -14.22 3.24
C ALA A 35 1.80 -15.32 4.06
N ALA A 36 1.07 -16.38 4.43
CA ALA A 36 1.63 -17.50 5.19
C ALA A 36 2.76 -18.20 4.43
N ILE A 37 2.59 -18.43 3.13
CA ILE A 37 3.65 -18.98 2.25
C ILE A 37 4.85 -18.04 2.24
N SER A 38 4.63 -16.74 2.00
CA SER A 38 5.71 -15.75 1.96
C SER A 38 6.48 -15.64 3.28
N ILE A 39 5.79 -15.69 4.42
CA ILE A 39 6.42 -15.69 5.75
C ILE A 39 7.32 -16.95 5.90
N HIS A 40 6.83 -18.11 5.52
CA HIS A 40 7.56 -19.37 5.59
C HIS A 40 8.82 -19.34 4.73
N GLU A 41 8.68 -18.96 3.46
CA GLU A 41 9.77 -18.91 2.47
C GLU A 41 10.88 -17.90 2.81
N THR A 42 10.54 -16.85 3.53
CA THR A 42 11.46 -15.73 3.73
C THR A 42 11.92 -15.55 5.18
N GLY A 43 11.53 -16.44 6.10
CA GLY A 43 11.78 -16.21 7.53
C GLY A 43 11.16 -14.86 7.96
N ASN A 44 9.91 -14.60 7.54
CA ASN A 44 9.19 -13.37 7.77
C ASN A 44 9.95 -12.11 7.25
N GLY A 45 10.45 -12.19 6.02
CA GLY A 45 11.14 -11.09 5.34
C GLY A 45 12.61 -10.92 5.71
N SER A 46 13.21 -11.87 6.43
CA SER A 46 14.61 -11.77 6.87
C SER A 46 15.62 -12.42 5.91
N SER A 47 15.19 -13.29 5.00
CA SER A 47 16.09 -14.01 4.08
C SER A 47 16.84 -13.07 3.14
N SER A 48 18.03 -13.47 2.71
CA SER A 48 18.86 -12.72 1.75
C SER A 48 18.13 -12.51 0.41
N LEU A 49 17.43 -13.54 -0.10
CA LEU A 49 16.62 -13.43 -1.33
C LEU A 49 15.54 -12.35 -1.19
N CYS A 50 14.86 -12.30 -0.05
CA CYS A 50 13.85 -11.29 0.21
C CYS A 50 14.48 -9.89 0.30
N LYS A 51 15.54 -9.72 1.09
CA LYS A 51 16.20 -8.43 1.33
C LYS A 51 16.83 -7.84 0.08
N ASN A 52 17.59 -8.64 -0.66
CA ASN A 52 18.47 -8.17 -1.73
C ASN A 52 17.84 -8.28 -3.13
N LYS A 53 16.89 -9.20 -3.32
CA LYS A 53 16.31 -9.52 -4.63
C LYS A 53 14.80 -9.28 -4.71
N ASN A 54 14.16 -8.71 -3.67
CA ASN A 54 12.69 -8.57 -3.59
C ASN A 54 11.92 -9.87 -3.89
N ASN A 55 12.52 -11.03 -3.57
CA ASN A 55 11.95 -12.33 -3.84
C ASN A 55 11.24 -12.85 -2.58
N PHE A 56 9.92 -12.67 -2.54
CA PHE A 56 9.08 -12.95 -1.38
C PHE A 56 8.52 -14.37 -1.34
N PHE A 57 8.81 -15.19 -2.35
CA PHE A 57 8.23 -16.53 -2.50
C PHE A 57 9.29 -17.58 -2.88
N GLY A 58 10.55 -17.35 -2.57
CA GLY A 58 11.61 -18.34 -2.80
C GLY A 58 11.82 -18.77 -4.26
N MET A 59 11.35 -17.99 -5.24
CA MET A 59 11.45 -18.35 -6.66
C MET A 59 12.90 -18.40 -7.11
N LYS A 60 13.37 -19.62 -7.45
CA LYS A 60 14.77 -19.92 -7.77
C LYS A 60 15.28 -19.03 -8.92
N GLY A 61 16.43 -18.39 -8.73
CA GLY A 61 17.09 -17.55 -9.74
C GLY A 61 16.45 -16.18 -10.00
N MET A 62 15.29 -15.86 -9.38
CA MET A 62 14.55 -14.65 -9.66
C MET A 62 14.98 -13.47 -8.79
N SER A 63 15.05 -12.30 -9.41
CA SER A 63 15.23 -10.98 -8.78
C SER A 63 14.22 -9.99 -9.36
N PHE A 64 13.66 -9.11 -8.52
CA PHE A 64 12.60 -8.18 -8.92
C PHE A 64 13.01 -6.74 -8.63
N GLY A 65 12.58 -5.80 -9.48
CA GLY A 65 12.93 -4.39 -9.38
C GLY A 65 12.32 -3.68 -8.18
N SER A 66 11.22 -4.22 -7.62
CA SER A 66 10.53 -3.62 -6.48
C SER A 66 9.84 -4.65 -5.59
N VAL A 67 9.49 -4.22 -4.37
CA VAL A 67 8.67 -5.00 -3.43
C VAL A 67 7.30 -5.34 -4.04
N ASP A 68 6.66 -4.35 -4.69
CA ASP A 68 5.35 -4.52 -5.36
C ASP A 68 5.42 -5.60 -6.43
N GLU A 69 6.44 -5.54 -7.30
CA GLU A 69 6.66 -6.52 -8.36
C GLU A 69 6.93 -7.92 -7.81
N GLY A 70 7.82 -8.05 -6.83
CA GLY A 70 8.15 -9.34 -6.24
C GLY A 70 6.96 -10.04 -5.60
N ILE A 71 6.11 -9.30 -4.89
CA ILE A 71 4.87 -9.82 -4.31
C ILE A 71 3.87 -10.18 -5.42
N LYS A 72 3.65 -9.30 -6.42
CA LYS A 72 2.81 -9.58 -7.59
C LYS A 72 3.21 -10.87 -8.29
N ARG A 73 4.49 -11.03 -8.59
CA ARG A 73 5.01 -12.21 -9.30
C ARG A 73 4.81 -13.51 -8.55
N GLY A 74 5.06 -13.50 -7.23
CA GLY A 74 4.85 -14.69 -6.40
C GLY A 74 3.37 -15.08 -6.32
N ILE A 75 2.49 -14.12 -6.09
CA ILE A 75 1.03 -14.35 -6.06
C ILE A 75 0.52 -14.82 -7.43
N SER A 76 0.97 -14.19 -8.52
CA SER A 76 0.66 -14.63 -9.89
C SER A 76 1.06 -16.07 -10.14
N ASN A 77 2.28 -16.47 -9.76
CA ASN A 77 2.76 -17.82 -9.91
C ASN A 77 1.86 -18.83 -9.17
N LEU A 78 1.59 -18.59 -7.87
CA LEU A 78 0.75 -19.48 -7.07
C LEU A 78 -0.70 -19.54 -7.58
N SER A 79 -1.24 -18.42 -8.00
CA SER A 79 -2.59 -18.38 -8.57
C SER A 79 -2.70 -19.25 -9.83
N ARG A 80 -1.87 -18.94 -10.82
CA ARG A 80 -1.98 -19.52 -12.17
C ARG A 80 -1.54 -20.98 -12.23
N ASN A 81 -0.42 -21.27 -11.60
CA ASN A 81 0.25 -22.57 -11.76
C ASN A 81 -0.13 -23.60 -10.68
N TYR A 82 -0.88 -23.17 -9.65
CA TYR A 82 -1.28 -24.04 -8.54
C TYR A 82 -2.78 -23.97 -8.27
N ILE A 83 -3.32 -22.84 -7.79
CA ILE A 83 -4.72 -22.73 -7.35
C ILE A 83 -5.68 -22.91 -8.54
N HIS A 84 -5.44 -22.23 -9.65
CA HIS A 84 -6.24 -22.34 -10.86
C HIS A 84 -6.23 -23.76 -11.45
N THR A 85 -5.11 -24.46 -11.31
CA THR A 85 -4.95 -25.86 -11.78
C THR A 85 -5.46 -26.91 -10.78
N GLY A 86 -6.19 -26.49 -9.72
CA GLY A 86 -6.82 -27.38 -8.77
C GLY A 86 -5.99 -27.75 -7.53
N ARG A 87 -4.74 -27.27 -7.40
CA ARG A 87 -3.91 -27.51 -6.21
C ARG A 87 -4.31 -26.54 -5.08
N LYS A 88 -5.24 -26.97 -4.23
CA LYS A 88 -5.86 -26.12 -3.21
C LYS A 88 -5.55 -26.55 -1.77
N THR A 89 -5.11 -27.78 -1.52
CA THR A 89 -4.62 -28.21 -0.20
C THR A 89 -3.16 -27.83 -0.02
N LEU A 90 -2.69 -27.68 1.22
CA LEU A 90 -1.28 -27.36 1.48
C LEU A 90 -0.35 -28.44 0.94
N GLU A 91 -0.75 -29.70 1.07
CA GLU A 91 -0.01 -30.86 0.56
C GLU A 91 0.11 -30.78 -0.97
N SER A 92 -0.99 -30.57 -1.68
CA SER A 92 -0.99 -30.49 -3.15
C SER A 92 -0.19 -29.31 -3.69
N ILE A 93 -0.13 -28.20 -2.94
CA ILE A 93 0.73 -27.06 -3.26
C ILE A 93 2.18 -27.43 -3.01
N ARG A 94 2.52 -27.98 -1.82
CA ARG A 94 3.88 -28.41 -1.48
C ARG A 94 4.46 -29.37 -2.50
N ASP A 95 3.70 -30.38 -2.93
CA ASP A 95 4.19 -31.43 -3.84
C ASP A 95 4.75 -30.90 -5.17
N LYS A 96 4.34 -29.71 -5.57
CA LYS A 96 4.88 -29.02 -6.76
C LYS A 96 5.81 -27.85 -6.41
N TYR A 97 5.59 -27.19 -5.26
CA TYR A 97 6.30 -25.97 -4.88
C TYR A 97 7.62 -26.25 -4.14
N ALA A 98 7.58 -27.20 -3.22
CA ALA A 98 8.67 -27.64 -2.37
C ALA A 98 8.62 -29.17 -2.21
N PRO A 99 8.85 -29.94 -3.29
CA PRO A 99 8.67 -31.37 -3.26
C PRO A 99 9.65 -32.05 -2.28
N LEU A 100 9.19 -33.12 -1.63
CA LEU A 100 9.96 -33.80 -0.58
C LEU A 100 11.32 -34.37 -1.08
N TYR A 101 11.40 -34.69 -2.37
CA TYR A 101 12.65 -35.19 -2.96
C TYR A 101 13.71 -34.09 -3.18
N ASP A 102 13.32 -32.81 -3.21
CA ASP A 102 14.27 -31.69 -3.39
C ASP A 102 15.04 -31.39 -2.10
N SER A 103 14.37 -31.54 -0.94
CA SER A 103 15.01 -31.32 0.37
C SER A 103 14.22 -31.98 1.50
N PRO A 104 14.92 -32.65 2.45
CA PRO A 104 14.30 -33.19 3.66
C PRO A 104 13.58 -32.14 4.52
N LEU A 105 13.99 -30.86 4.42
CA LEU A 105 13.37 -29.74 5.13
C LEU A 105 11.96 -29.40 4.61
N ASN A 106 11.63 -29.85 3.41
CA ASN A 106 10.31 -29.60 2.81
C ASN A 106 9.18 -30.35 3.53
N LYS A 107 9.49 -31.33 4.40
CA LYS A 107 8.51 -31.93 5.34
C LYS A 107 7.87 -30.90 6.28
N ASP A 108 8.59 -29.83 6.61
CA ASP A 108 8.15 -28.80 7.55
C ASP A 108 7.33 -27.70 6.85
N TRP A 109 7.20 -27.76 5.51
CA TRP A 109 6.50 -26.74 4.73
C TRP A 109 5.01 -26.67 5.08
N VAL A 110 4.30 -27.79 5.08
CA VAL A 110 2.85 -27.86 5.38
C VAL A 110 2.55 -27.37 6.80
N PRO A 111 3.19 -27.92 7.87
CA PRO A 111 2.95 -27.43 9.22
C PRO A 111 3.38 -25.98 9.41
N GLY A 112 4.46 -25.52 8.77
CA GLY A 112 4.96 -24.15 8.83
C GLY A 112 3.97 -23.15 8.23
N VAL A 113 3.52 -23.39 7.01
CA VAL A 113 2.51 -22.54 6.34
C VAL A 113 1.19 -22.56 7.10
N GLY A 114 0.73 -23.74 7.57
CA GLY A 114 -0.48 -23.89 8.36
C GLY A 114 -0.44 -23.09 9.67
N LYS A 115 0.71 -23.09 10.36
CA LYS A 115 0.95 -22.29 11.58
C LYS A 115 0.81 -20.79 11.31
N PHE A 116 1.45 -20.27 10.25
CA PHE A 116 1.35 -18.84 9.91
C PHE A 116 -0.03 -18.44 9.43
N TYR A 117 -0.71 -19.32 8.68
CA TYR A 117 -2.10 -19.08 8.30
C TYR A 117 -3.01 -18.92 9.54
N LYS A 118 -2.89 -19.85 10.53
CA LYS A 118 -3.61 -19.79 11.79
C LYS A 118 -3.27 -18.53 12.60
N GLN A 119 -2.02 -18.13 12.62
CA GLN A 119 -1.57 -16.90 13.29
C GLN A 119 -2.23 -15.63 12.68
N ILE A 120 -2.41 -15.60 11.36
CA ILE A 120 -3.02 -14.47 10.66
C ILE A 120 -4.55 -14.47 10.84
N THR A 121 -5.18 -15.64 10.72
CA THR A 121 -6.65 -15.75 10.60
C THR A 121 -7.35 -16.09 11.91
N GLY A 122 -6.67 -16.76 12.83
CA GLY A 122 -7.24 -17.42 14.02
C GLY A 122 -7.79 -18.83 13.72
N SER A 123 -7.78 -19.31 12.48
CA SER A 123 -8.40 -20.57 12.06
C SER A 123 -7.42 -21.46 11.29
N THR A 124 -7.66 -22.77 11.31
CA THR A 124 -6.92 -23.72 10.47
C THR A 124 -7.26 -23.50 8.99
N TYR A 125 -6.26 -23.69 8.12
CA TYR A 125 -6.48 -23.59 6.68
C TYR A 125 -7.39 -24.71 6.16
N SER A 126 -8.28 -24.36 5.25
CA SER A 126 -9.10 -25.29 4.46
C SER A 126 -8.96 -24.96 2.98
N SER A 127 -8.92 -25.99 2.14
CA SER A 127 -8.85 -25.87 0.67
C SER A 127 -10.01 -25.05 0.07
N ASN A 128 -11.17 -25.04 0.73
CA ASN A 128 -12.32 -24.21 0.33
C ASN A 128 -12.01 -22.71 0.38
N ASN A 129 -11.01 -22.33 1.17
CA ASN A 129 -10.57 -20.93 1.31
C ASN A 129 -9.44 -20.53 0.36
N ALA A 130 -8.95 -21.43 -0.50
CA ALA A 130 -7.82 -21.16 -1.39
C ALA A 130 -8.11 -20.04 -2.41
N GLY A 131 -9.37 -19.93 -2.84
CA GLY A 131 -9.81 -19.13 -3.97
C GLY A 131 -9.96 -19.98 -5.24
N THR A 132 -10.20 -19.31 -6.35
CA THR A 132 -10.33 -19.96 -7.68
C THR A 132 -9.06 -19.90 -8.50
N GLY A 133 -8.19 -18.94 -8.21
CA GLY A 133 -7.08 -18.57 -9.07
C GLY A 133 -7.56 -17.91 -10.37
N VAL A 134 -6.64 -17.51 -11.20
CA VAL A 134 -6.88 -17.02 -12.57
C VAL A 134 -5.96 -17.73 -13.55
N GLY A 135 -6.42 -17.90 -14.79
CA GLY A 135 -5.65 -18.60 -15.83
C GLY A 135 -4.56 -17.75 -16.47
N SER A 136 -4.71 -16.42 -16.46
CA SER A 136 -3.79 -15.51 -17.12
C SER A 136 -3.50 -14.23 -16.32
N ASN A 137 -2.44 -13.51 -16.72
CA ASN A 137 -2.15 -12.18 -16.17
C ASN A 137 -3.14 -11.13 -16.67
N GLU A 138 -3.63 -11.28 -17.89
CA GLU A 138 -4.62 -10.39 -18.51
C GLU A 138 -5.92 -10.41 -17.72
N GLU A 139 -6.36 -11.60 -17.27
CA GLU A 139 -7.53 -11.74 -16.37
C GLU A 139 -7.30 -11.01 -15.05
N ALA A 140 -6.11 -11.15 -14.44
CA ALA A 140 -5.78 -10.45 -13.22
C ALA A 140 -5.70 -8.92 -13.42
N GLU A 141 -5.15 -8.44 -14.54
CA GLU A 141 -5.12 -7.00 -14.87
C GLU A 141 -6.54 -6.44 -15.06
N LYS A 142 -7.43 -7.22 -15.69
CA LYS A 142 -8.86 -6.87 -15.78
C LYS A 142 -9.47 -6.76 -14.39
N ASN A 143 -9.26 -7.75 -13.52
CA ASN A 143 -9.75 -7.72 -12.15
C ASN A 143 -9.20 -6.50 -11.35
N LEU A 144 -7.94 -6.09 -11.58
CA LEU A 144 -7.39 -4.87 -10.99
C LEU A 144 -8.13 -3.62 -11.45
N LYS A 145 -8.43 -3.53 -12.76
CA LYS A 145 -9.21 -2.42 -13.34
C LYS A 145 -10.66 -2.45 -12.86
N ASP A 146 -11.31 -3.62 -12.86
CA ASP A 146 -12.68 -3.81 -12.41
C ASP A 146 -12.81 -3.53 -10.90
N THR A 147 -11.84 -3.92 -10.09
CA THR A 147 -11.82 -3.58 -8.66
C THR A 147 -11.72 -2.08 -8.46
N THR A 148 -10.94 -1.39 -9.30
CA THR A 148 -10.87 0.08 -9.32
C THR A 148 -12.20 0.69 -9.78
N TYR A 149 -12.89 0.06 -10.73
CA TYR A 149 -14.19 0.49 -11.29
C TYR A 149 -15.36 0.16 -10.35
N GLN A 150 -15.37 -1.02 -9.69
CA GLN A 150 -16.40 -1.42 -8.72
C GLN A 150 -16.32 -0.61 -7.42
N VAL A 151 -15.12 -0.16 -7.02
CA VAL A 151 -14.97 0.82 -5.92
C VAL A 151 -15.64 2.16 -6.29
N GLN A 152 -15.79 2.46 -7.59
CA GLN A 152 -16.52 3.64 -8.07
C GLN A 152 -18.05 3.45 -8.11
N ASN A 153 -18.57 2.22 -8.23
CA ASN A 153 -20.00 1.96 -8.48
C ASN A 153 -20.81 1.38 -7.30
N ASN A 154 -20.18 0.90 -6.23
CA ASN A 154 -20.88 0.38 -5.04
C ASN A 154 -21.12 1.47 -3.98
N ASN A 155 -21.76 2.57 -4.36
CA ASN A 155 -22.15 3.66 -3.48
C ASN A 155 -23.52 3.44 -2.84
N ASN A 156 -23.74 2.32 -2.13
CA ASN A 156 -24.89 2.21 -1.23
C ASN A 156 -24.68 1.13 -0.17
N ALA A 157 -23.78 1.36 0.79
CA ALA A 157 -23.87 0.86 2.17
C ALA A 157 -22.58 1.21 2.97
N ASN A 158 -22.76 1.95 4.06
CA ASN A 158 -21.87 2.20 5.18
C ASN A 158 -20.79 3.29 5.07
N THR A 159 -20.79 4.16 6.07
CA THR A 159 -19.95 5.35 6.30
C THR A 159 -18.43 5.14 6.10
N SER A 160 -17.92 3.92 6.35
CA SER A 160 -16.48 3.59 6.13
C SER A 160 -16.08 3.45 4.67
N THR A 161 -16.99 3.01 3.80
CA THR A 161 -16.74 2.89 2.34
C THR A 161 -16.76 4.25 1.66
N ASN A 162 -17.56 5.17 2.17
CA ASN A 162 -17.66 6.54 1.65
C ASN A 162 -16.33 7.31 1.88
N ASN A 163 -15.68 7.13 3.02
CA ASN A 163 -14.42 7.80 3.33
C ASN A 163 -13.26 7.29 2.44
N ASN A 164 -13.16 6.00 2.18
CA ASN A 164 -12.16 5.44 1.27
C ASN A 164 -12.33 5.94 -0.18
N SER A 165 -13.56 6.07 -0.64
CA SER A 165 -13.88 6.64 -1.97
C SER A 165 -13.43 8.10 -2.07
N LYS A 166 -13.69 8.94 -1.06
CA LYS A 166 -13.26 10.34 -1.01
C LYS A 166 -11.74 10.46 -0.97
N VAL A 167 -11.06 9.66 -0.15
CA VAL A 167 -9.58 9.59 -0.10
C VAL A 167 -9.00 9.31 -1.49
N ASN A 168 -9.50 8.29 -2.19
CA ASN A 168 -9.01 7.93 -3.52
C ASN A 168 -9.24 9.05 -4.55
N LYS A 169 -10.39 9.73 -4.50
CA LYS A 169 -10.68 10.87 -5.37
C LYS A 169 -9.75 12.04 -5.10
N VAL A 170 -9.49 12.37 -3.83
CA VAL A 170 -8.55 13.44 -3.46
C VAL A 170 -7.14 13.13 -3.95
N ILE A 171 -6.67 11.90 -3.76
CA ILE A 171 -5.37 11.46 -4.25
C ILE A 171 -5.31 11.53 -5.78
N GLN A 172 -6.36 11.13 -6.47
CA GLN A 172 -6.42 11.18 -7.94
C GLN A 172 -6.40 12.62 -8.45
N GLU A 173 -7.15 13.53 -7.82
CA GLU A 173 -7.14 14.95 -8.16
C GLU A 173 -5.73 15.56 -8.00
N ALA A 174 -5.01 15.21 -6.94
CA ALA A 174 -3.63 15.65 -6.76
C ALA A 174 -2.68 15.03 -7.82
N LYS A 175 -2.84 13.75 -8.14
CA LYS A 175 -2.04 13.06 -9.17
C LYS A 175 -2.25 13.66 -10.57
N ASN A 176 -3.45 14.11 -10.89
CA ASN A 176 -3.76 14.76 -12.17
C ASN A 176 -3.02 16.10 -12.34
N GLN A 177 -2.40 16.62 -11.28
CA GLN A 177 -1.62 17.87 -11.31
C GLN A 177 -0.11 17.64 -11.39
N LEU A 178 0.36 16.39 -11.41
CA LEU A 178 1.80 16.09 -11.52
C LEU A 178 2.43 16.76 -12.74
N GLY A 179 3.63 17.30 -12.56
CA GLY A 179 4.39 18.02 -13.59
C GLY A 179 3.99 19.49 -13.76
N LYS A 180 2.90 19.96 -13.16
CA LYS A 180 2.53 21.40 -13.25
C LYS A 180 3.49 22.26 -12.42
N PRO A 181 3.84 23.47 -12.90
CA PRO A 181 4.82 24.30 -12.25
C PRO A 181 4.37 24.80 -10.88
N TYR A 182 5.33 24.96 -9.99
CA TYR A 182 5.10 25.70 -8.76
C TYR A 182 4.98 27.21 -9.05
N ALA A 183 3.98 27.83 -8.45
CA ALA A 183 3.91 29.29 -8.39
C ALA A 183 3.39 29.71 -7.00
N ARG A 184 4.07 30.67 -6.37
CA ARG A 184 3.61 31.22 -5.07
C ARG A 184 2.22 31.82 -5.21
N GLY A 185 1.29 31.44 -4.35
CA GLY A 185 -0.11 31.82 -4.46
C GLY A 185 -0.92 31.01 -5.47
N GLY A 186 -0.31 30.09 -6.21
CA GLY A 186 -0.98 29.23 -7.19
C GLY A 186 -1.95 28.25 -6.52
N ASN A 187 -3.18 28.16 -7.06
CA ASN A 187 -4.22 27.23 -6.60
C ASN A 187 -4.93 26.50 -7.76
N GLY A 188 -4.23 26.42 -8.91
CA GLY A 188 -4.68 25.74 -10.13
C GLY A 188 -5.52 26.61 -11.09
N PRO A 189 -5.83 26.07 -12.27
CA PRO A 189 -5.37 24.81 -12.83
C PRO A 189 -3.96 24.84 -13.45
N LYS A 190 -3.38 26.04 -13.70
CA LYS A 190 -2.11 26.21 -14.45
C LYS A 190 -0.88 25.93 -13.56
N SER A 191 -0.92 26.36 -12.31
CA SER A 191 0.19 26.25 -11.36
C SER A 191 -0.31 26.12 -9.93
N PHE A 192 0.55 25.65 -9.03
CA PHE A 192 0.20 25.42 -7.63
C PHE A 192 1.32 25.84 -6.68
N ASP A 193 0.95 26.36 -5.51
CA ASP A 193 1.81 26.27 -4.33
C ASP A 193 1.42 25.04 -3.48
N CYS A 194 2.15 24.77 -2.40
CA CYS A 194 1.94 23.56 -1.60
C CYS A 194 0.52 23.45 -1.04
N SER A 195 -0.02 24.50 -0.46
CA SER A 195 -1.36 24.53 0.15
C SER A 195 -2.47 24.68 -0.90
N GLY A 196 -2.22 25.39 -1.99
CA GLY A 196 -3.19 25.53 -3.10
C GLY A 196 -3.45 24.21 -3.81
N LEU A 197 -2.45 23.35 -3.94
CA LEU A 197 -2.64 21.98 -4.43
C LEU A 197 -3.57 21.17 -3.51
N MET A 198 -3.44 21.32 -2.19
CA MET A 198 -4.32 20.65 -1.22
C MET A 198 -5.75 21.20 -1.29
N VAL A 199 -5.93 22.53 -1.38
CA VAL A 199 -7.25 23.15 -1.58
C VAL A 199 -7.92 22.60 -2.84
N TRP A 200 -7.18 22.52 -3.95
CA TRP A 200 -7.68 21.98 -5.21
C TRP A 200 -8.15 20.53 -5.06
N ALA A 201 -7.27 19.67 -4.55
CA ALA A 201 -7.52 18.24 -4.48
C ALA A 201 -8.70 17.90 -3.53
N PHE A 202 -8.73 18.50 -2.35
CA PHE A 202 -9.79 18.26 -1.36
C PHE A 202 -11.15 18.80 -1.78
N LYS A 203 -11.19 20.00 -2.40
CA LYS A 203 -12.44 20.56 -2.91
C LYS A 203 -13.04 19.67 -4.01
N ARG A 204 -12.22 19.24 -4.99
CA ARG A 204 -12.68 18.46 -6.15
C ARG A 204 -12.93 17.00 -5.81
N GLY A 205 -12.06 16.38 -4.99
CA GLY A 205 -12.14 14.98 -4.66
C GLY A 205 -13.14 14.63 -3.56
N ALA A 206 -13.39 15.58 -2.63
CA ALA A 206 -14.21 15.32 -1.45
C ALA A 206 -15.22 16.42 -1.08
N GLY A 207 -15.24 17.55 -1.78
CA GLY A 207 -16.08 18.70 -1.43
C GLY A 207 -15.61 19.45 -0.17
N ILE A 208 -14.39 19.21 0.30
CA ILE A 208 -13.84 19.83 1.51
C ILE A 208 -13.11 21.13 1.14
N ASN A 209 -13.57 22.26 1.66
CA ASN A 209 -12.92 23.56 1.52
C ASN A 209 -11.87 23.71 2.62
N LEU A 210 -10.59 23.48 2.29
CA LEU A 210 -9.47 23.72 3.21
C LEU A 210 -9.11 25.20 3.30
N PRO A 211 -8.53 25.67 4.43
CA PRO A 211 -7.92 26.98 4.52
C PRO A 211 -6.85 27.19 3.44
N ARG A 212 -6.63 28.46 3.03
CA ARG A 212 -5.73 28.73 1.89
C ARG A 212 -4.26 28.45 2.17
N VAL A 213 -3.79 28.67 3.38
CA VAL A 213 -2.35 28.54 3.70
C VAL A 213 -2.06 27.33 4.58
N SER A 214 -0.87 26.75 4.41
CA SER A 214 -0.48 25.52 5.10
C SER A 214 -0.51 25.63 6.63
N ALA A 215 -0.18 26.78 7.18
CA ALA A 215 -0.23 27.03 8.63
C ALA A 215 -1.64 26.87 9.18
N ASP A 216 -2.65 27.40 8.49
CA ASP A 216 -4.05 27.29 8.89
C ASP A 216 -4.62 25.90 8.62
N GLN A 217 -4.24 25.27 7.49
CA GLN A 217 -4.58 23.87 7.23
C GLN A 217 -4.09 22.94 8.34
N SER A 218 -2.90 23.22 8.90
CA SER A 218 -2.33 22.44 10.01
C SER A 218 -3.10 22.56 11.33
N LYS A 219 -3.87 23.66 11.49
CA LYS A 219 -4.69 23.94 12.67
C LYS A 219 -6.16 23.59 12.47
N ASP A 220 -6.58 23.20 11.27
CA ASP A 220 -7.98 22.92 10.93
C ASP A 220 -8.52 21.76 11.81
N SER A 221 -9.36 22.13 12.78
CA SER A 221 -9.92 21.20 13.78
C SER A 221 -10.91 20.18 13.21
N ARG A 222 -11.39 20.38 11.97
CA ARG A 222 -12.26 19.40 11.29
C ARG A 222 -11.50 18.12 10.97
N GLY A 223 -10.18 18.20 10.78
CA GLY A 223 -9.33 17.03 10.62
C GLY A 223 -8.75 16.53 11.96
N LYS A 224 -8.78 15.21 12.19
CA LYS A 224 -8.12 14.58 13.36
C LYS A 224 -6.62 14.89 13.35
N LEU A 225 -6.11 15.41 14.46
CA LEU A 225 -4.69 15.64 14.66
C LEU A 225 -3.91 14.31 14.83
N LEU A 226 -2.78 14.19 14.13
CA LEU A 226 -1.83 13.10 14.25
C LEU A 226 -0.44 13.70 14.50
N CYS A 227 0.16 13.33 15.62
CA CYS A 227 1.49 13.85 16.02
C CYS A 227 2.63 12.88 15.70
N ASN A 228 2.31 11.61 15.42
CA ASN A 228 3.31 10.60 15.08
C ASN A 228 3.27 10.31 13.57
N ILE A 229 4.44 10.38 12.92
CA ILE A 229 4.59 10.10 11.48
C ILE A 229 4.19 8.66 11.13
N ASN A 230 4.33 7.72 12.08
CA ASN A 230 3.97 6.31 11.87
C ASN A 230 2.44 6.07 11.83
N ASP A 231 1.63 7.02 12.29
CA ASP A 231 0.17 6.92 12.28
C ASP A 231 -0.45 7.45 10.97
N VAL A 232 0.39 8.02 10.07
CA VAL A 232 -0.05 8.64 8.82
C VAL A 232 -0.56 7.58 7.83
N LYS A 233 -1.73 7.85 7.24
CA LYS A 233 -2.38 6.99 6.24
C LYS A 233 -2.65 7.77 4.96
N ALA A 234 -2.82 7.03 3.85
CA ALA A 234 -3.19 7.64 2.57
C ALA A 234 -4.44 8.54 2.72
N GLY A 235 -4.36 9.75 2.18
CA GLY A 235 -5.37 10.80 2.34
C GLY A 235 -5.08 11.81 3.44
N ASP A 236 -4.07 11.58 4.29
CA ASP A 236 -3.69 12.55 5.33
C ASP A 236 -2.87 13.70 4.74
N LEU A 237 -3.12 14.90 5.22
CA LEU A 237 -2.23 16.04 5.01
C LEU A 237 -1.05 15.97 5.98
N VAL A 238 0.16 15.98 5.44
CA VAL A 238 1.42 15.99 6.21
C VAL A 238 2.01 17.38 6.20
N PHE A 239 2.32 17.91 7.38
CA PHE A 239 2.81 19.27 7.57
C PHE A 239 4.26 19.28 8.06
N PHE A 240 5.01 20.22 7.52
CA PHE A 240 6.42 20.40 7.82
C PHE A 240 6.66 21.80 8.38
N ALA A 241 7.48 21.90 9.42
CA ALA A 241 7.74 23.14 10.14
C ALA A 241 9.23 23.39 10.33
N TYR A 242 9.60 24.66 10.52
CA TYR A 242 10.94 25.05 10.90
C TYR A 242 11.36 24.44 12.26
N ASN A 243 12.60 24.62 12.64
CA ASN A 243 13.14 24.18 13.92
C ASN A 243 12.88 22.69 14.21
N LYS A 244 13.20 21.83 13.23
CA LYS A 244 13.00 20.37 13.34
C LYS A 244 11.55 19.98 13.67
N GLY A 245 10.59 20.59 12.97
CA GLY A 245 9.17 20.32 13.13
C GLY A 245 8.46 21.03 14.29
N LYS A 246 9.19 21.81 15.10
CA LYS A 246 8.65 22.50 16.29
C LYS A 246 8.23 23.95 16.05
N GLY A 247 8.66 24.55 14.94
CA GLY A 247 8.40 25.95 14.60
C GLY A 247 7.13 26.15 13.77
N ASN A 248 7.08 27.27 13.06
CA ASN A 248 5.97 27.61 12.16
C ASN A 248 5.92 26.64 10.98
N VAL A 249 4.72 26.17 10.66
CA VAL A 249 4.47 25.34 9.48
C VAL A 249 4.72 26.15 8.21
N HIS A 250 5.60 25.64 7.36
CA HIS A 250 5.98 26.29 6.10
C HIS A 250 5.61 25.47 4.86
N HIS A 251 5.24 24.19 5.02
CA HIS A 251 4.97 23.31 3.89
C HIS A 251 3.93 22.26 4.23
N VAL A 252 3.22 21.76 3.19
CA VAL A 252 2.21 20.70 3.27
C VAL A 252 2.29 19.81 2.03
N GLY A 253 1.95 18.54 2.22
CA GLY A 253 1.73 17.58 1.14
C GLY A 253 0.63 16.59 1.48
N LEU A 254 0.16 15.87 0.48
CA LEU A 254 -0.83 14.80 0.60
C LEU A 254 -0.12 13.45 0.66
N TYR A 255 -0.23 12.74 1.77
CA TYR A 255 0.31 11.39 1.87
C TYR A 255 -0.54 10.41 1.06
N ILE A 256 0.09 9.62 0.21
CA ILE A 256 -0.57 8.69 -0.71
C ILE A 256 -0.30 7.22 -0.41
N GLY A 257 0.32 6.93 0.75
CA GLY A 257 0.74 5.60 1.14
C GLY A 257 2.13 5.22 0.64
N ASN A 258 2.66 4.08 1.11
CA ASN A 258 3.94 3.51 0.70
C ASN A 258 5.11 4.51 0.77
N ASP A 259 5.19 5.25 1.88
CA ASP A 259 6.22 6.27 2.13
C ASP A 259 6.25 7.41 1.10
N LYS A 260 5.14 7.68 0.39
CA LYS A 260 5.06 8.69 -0.67
C LYS A 260 4.06 9.78 -0.34
N PHE A 261 4.41 11.02 -0.67
CA PHE A 261 3.48 12.14 -0.63
C PHE A 261 3.61 13.00 -1.89
N ILE A 262 2.49 13.61 -2.30
CA ILE A 262 2.40 14.55 -3.42
C ILE A 262 2.45 15.96 -2.86
N HIS A 263 3.28 16.83 -3.46
CA HIS A 263 3.40 18.22 -3.08
C HIS A 263 3.85 19.11 -4.25
N ALA A 264 3.66 20.41 -4.11
CA ALA A 264 4.30 21.45 -4.92
C ALA A 264 5.41 22.06 -4.07
N PRO A 265 6.71 21.79 -4.33
CA PRO A 265 7.78 22.05 -3.35
C PRO A 265 8.16 23.53 -3.21
N GLN A 266 8.58 24.18 -4.30
CA GLN A 266 9.12 25.54 -4.30
C GLN A 266 9.22 26.10 -5.72
N THR A 267 9.51 27.40 -5.85
CA THR A 267 9.76 28.06 -7.13
C THR A 267 10.86 27.34 -7.92
N GLY A 268 10.65 27.19 -9.23
CA GLY A 268 11.55 26.47 -10.12
C GLY A 268 11.33 24.95 -10.15
N ASP A 269 10.42 24.43 -9.34
CA ASP A 269 10.05 23.00 -9.30
C ASP A 269 8.61 22.77 -9.77
N VAL A 270 8.19 21.51 -9.83
CA VAL A 270 6.87 21.10 -10.28
C VAL A 270 6.15 20.29 -9.20
N VAL A 271 4.83 20.12 -9.33
CA VAL A 271 4.08 19.15 -8.55
C VAL A 271 4.67 17.76 -8.76
N LYS A 272 5.09 17.12 -7.68
CA LYS A 272 5.79 15.82 -7.72
C LYS A 272 5.48 14.92 -6.53
N ILE A 273 5.93 13.66 -6.65
CA ILE A 273 5.88 12.68 -5.56
C ILE A 273 7.28 12.59 -4.94
N SER A 274 7.32 12.65 -3.60
CA SER A 274 8.55 12.49 -2.82
C SER A 274 8.38 11.44 -1.73
N SER A 275 9.50 10.91 -1.21
CA SER A 275 9.52 10.01 -0.04
C SER A 275 9.34 10.81 1.24
N LEU A 276 8.44 10.36 2.11
CA LEU A 276 8.20 10.99 3.40
C LEU A 276 9.35 10.74 4.37
N SER A 277 9.83 9.49 4.44
CA SER A 277 11.00 9.13 5.25
C SER A 277 12.28 9.77 4.73
N GLY A 278 12.46 9.84 3.40
CA GLY A 278 13.58 10.52 2.78
C GLY A 278 13.65 12.01 3.16
N ARG A 279 12.49 12.70 3.14
CA ARG A 279 12.40 14.08 3.62
C ARG A 279 12.69 14.18 5.12
N GLN A 280 12.08 13.30 5.93
CA GLN A 280 12.28 13.31 7.37
C GLN A 280 13.75 13.04 7.74
N ASN A 281 14.40 12.09 7.10
CA ASN A 281 15.81 11.77 7.34
C ASN A 281 16.75 12.95 6.97
N LYS A 282 16.39 13.72 5.93
CA LYS A 282 17.17 14.88 5.49
C LYS A 282 16.94 16.11 6.35
N ASN A 283 15.68 16.44 6.64
CA ASN A 283 15.30 17.75 7.17
C ASN A 283 14.85 17.69 8.64
N HIS A 284 14.40 16.52 9.14
CA HIS A 284 13.79 16.33 10.46
C HIS A 284 12.63 17.30 10.74
N ASP A 285 11.87 17.69 9.70
CA ASP A 285 10.94 18.81 9.73
C ASP A 285 9.46 18.41 9.83
N PHE A 286 9.12 17.12 9.95
CA PHE A 286 7.74 16.69 10.18
C PHE A 286 7.20 17.27 11.49
N ALA A 287 6.09 17.98 11.40
CA ALA A 287 5.44 18.63 12.53
C ALA A 287 4.22 17.84 13.02
N ARG A 288 3.32 17.52 12.12
CA ARG A 288 2.04 16.84 12.40
C ARG A 288 1.36 16.42 11.10
N ALA A 289 0.25 15.67 11.23
CA ALA A 289 -0.65 15.44 10.12
C ALA A 289 -2.11 15.70 10.51
N ARG A 290 -2.99 15.84 9.51
CA ARG A 290 -4.44 15.99 9.67
C ARG A 290 -5.18 14.99 8.80
N ARG A 291 -6.12 14.25 9.40
CA ARG A 291 -7.01 13.28 8.74
C ARG A 291 -8.43 13.80 8.70
N PHE A 292 -8.99 13.90 7.50
CA PHE A 292 -10.35 14.42 7.26
C PHE A 292 -11.38 13.33 6.92
N PHE A 293 -10.97 12.05 6.86
CA PHE A 293 -11.81 10.93 6.43
C PHE A 293 -11.88 9.81 7.43
#